data_f538aa02c13663fdc3e61f10bea27670
#
_entry.id   f538aa02c13663fdc3e61f10bea27670
#
_cell.length_a   1.000
_cell.length_b   1.000
_cell.length_c   1.000
_cell.angle_alpha   90.00
_cell.angle_beta   90.00
_cell.angle_gamma   90.00
#
_symmetry.space_group_name_H-M   'P 1'
#
loop_
_entity.id
_entity.type
_entity.pdbx_description
1 polymer ?
#
loop_
_entity_poly.entity_id
_entity_poly.type
_entity_poly.pdbx_seq_one_letter_code
_entity_poly.pdbx_strand_id
1 'polypeptide(L)'
;MKNQFFNLKTISLALSALVLTVSCSEDNTNPTEEEKQEESRWITVAAAKMGDNPGDGNGGTLIYALSSDDAKDETKSIAPFDNGFIVPSNRTARLQASEDGNTIFNISYAGDTGGNYSKYTVNGGQNFTATGSEVSIAPYVGSAPRWIKLFDGDKTGAAVYVSTEHQFNDNGTPDDDTDDVYTRTEATMGIVTLDLENSLIKNFEESSVTLTAEEEAQGYYISRIDMPTLNAAGDKLYIGARLSKVDPATAERDNDYEILGAKTIVLDYPSLLNPTVISSSIGYGNTNGYRSINSFLYNGSVYQANQGDSNGSHILKIDSSNAYDNSYDFSLDTALGVTGAYVLAWRPAANGKAVLAYRHDGSQDGISGRPESYFALIDLEAKTATKLEGIPYEVDMEMFQYQSYAVNGSDIYLTAAPVGKNGNIYVVDTETGDVTKGAELVNVDGSHFIGAW
;
A
#
# COMPACT_ATOMS: atom_id res chain seq x y z
N MET A 1 -5.12 -72.73 4.98
CA MET A 1 -5.38 -73.31 6.29
C MET A 1 -5.56 -72.21 7.30
N LYS A 2 -6.76 -72.23 7.90
CA LYS A 2 -7.21 -71.69 9.20
C LYS A 2 -7.15 -70.19 9.44
N ASN A 3 -8.37 -69.66 9.39
CA ASN A 3 -8.99 -68.61 10.15
C ASN A 3 -8.54 -68.51 11.61
N GLN A 4 -8.54 -67.28 12.19
CA GLN A 4 -9.23 -67.02 13.46
C GLN A 4 -9.57 -65.54 13.58
N PHE A 5 -10.88 -65.32 13.79
CA PHE A 5 -11.53 -64.11 14.30
C PHE A 5 -11.33 -63.96 15.81
N PHE A 6 -11.23 -62.74 16.34
CA PHE A 6 -11.64 -62.42 17.68
C PHE A 6 -12.10 -60.97 17.83
N ASN A 7 -13.31 -60.80 17.92
CA ASN A 7 -14.33 -60.21 18.82
C ASN A 7 -14.02 -58.92 19.59
N LEU A 8 -15.00 -58.04 19.38
CA LEU A 8 -15.48 -56.88 20.14
C LEU A 8 -15.54 -57.16 21.67
N LYS A 9 -15.15 -56.15 22.49
CA LYS A 9 -15.72 -55.91 23.81
C LYS A 9 -15.92 -54.45 24.07
N THR A 10 -17.17 -54.11 24.09
CA THR A 10 -17.82 -52.92 24.66
C THR A 10 -17.52 -52.80 26.16
N ILE A 11 -17.10 -51.62 26.61
CA ILE A 11 -17.12 -51.27 28.04
C ILE A 11 -17.98 -50.00 28.21
N SER A 12 -19.15 -50.22 28.78
CA SER A 12 -20.02 -49.18 29.34
C SER A 12 -19.45 -48.72 30.69
N LEU A 13 -19.34 -47.42 30.92
CA LEU A 13 -19.09 -46.90 32.25
C LEU A 13 -20.16 -45.86 32.60
N ALA A 14 -20.69 -46.07 33.78
CA ALA A 14 -21.91 -45.53 34.34
C ALA A 14 -21.81 -44.04 34.73
N LEU A 15 -22.92 -43.38 34.53
CA LEU A 15 -23.27 -42.04 34.96
C LEU A 15 -23.54 -42.05 36.48
N SER A 16 -22.83 -41.24 37.27
CA SER A 16 -23.21 -40.91 38.65
C SER A 16 -23.70 -39.46 38.68
N ALA A 17 -25.01 -39.31 38.77
CA ALA A 17 -25.66 -38.03 39.01
C ALA A 17 -25.51 -37.62 40.47
N LEU A 18 -24.92 -36.47 40.75
CA LEU A 18 -24.98 -35.81 42.05
C LEU A 18 -25.94 -34.61 41.92
N VAL A 19 -27.13 -34.74 42.52
CA VAL A 19 -28.09 -33.66 42.64
C VAL A 19 -27.71 -32.85 43.87
N LEU A 20 -27.34 -31.60 43.68
CA LEU A 20 -27.35 -30.59 44.75
C LEU A 20 -28.43 -29.56 44.45
N THR A 21 -29.46 -29.58 45.28
CA THR A 21 -30.49 -28.56 45.35
C THR A 21 -29.90 -27.30 45.98
N VAL A 22 -29.93 -26.20 45.29
CA VAL A 22 -29.75 -24.87 45.87
C VAL A 22 -30.94 -24.00 45.45
N SER A 23 -31.47 -23.39 46.47
CA SER A 23 -32.65 -22.53 46.61
C SER A 23 -32.60 -21.33 45.63
N CYS A 24 -33.78 -20.99 45.09
CA CYS A 24 -34.07 -19.76 44.38
C CYS A 24 -33.82 -18.53 45.23
N SER A 25 -33.07 -17.57 44.66
CA SER A 25 -33.35 -16.15 44.84
C SER A 25 -33.36 -15.53 43.47
N GLU A 26 -34.48 -14.91 43.11
CA GLU A 26 -34.65 -14.13 41.89
C GLU A 26 -33.80 -12.87 42.01
N ASP A 27 -32.72 -12.79 41.21
CA ASP A 27 -32.12 -11.53 40.83
C ASP A 27 -32.10 -11.47 39.30
N ASN A 28 -32.94 -10.58 38.77
CA ASN A 28 -32.93 -10.14 37.37
C ASN A 28 -31.65 -9.33 37.11
N THR A 29 -30.60 -10.02 36.70
CA THR A 29 -29.51 -9.38 35.99
C THR A 29 -29.61 -9.80 34.53
N ASN A 30 -29.98 -8.84 33.65
CA ASN A 30 -29.74 -8.92 32.23
C ASN A 30 -28.30 -9.41 32.01
N PRO A 31 -28.04 -10.30 31.04
CA PRO A 31 -26.67 -10.55 30.60
C PRO A 31 -26.15 -9.23 30.07
N THR A 32 -25.20 -8.63 30.76
CA THR A 32 -24.34 -7.60 30.27
C THR A 32 -23.74 -8.15 28.96
N GLU A 33 -23.93 -7.44 27.86
CA GLU A 33 -23.16 -7.64 26.68
C GLU A 33 -21.70 -7.61 27.14
N GLU A 34 -20.97 -8.71 26.96
CA GLU A 34 -19.53 -8.71 27.09
C GLU A 34 -19.05 -7.72 26.02
N GLU A 35 -18.63 -6.54 26.48
CA GLU A 35 -17.82 -5.64 25.62
C GLU A 35 -16.69 -6.51 25.10
N LYS A 36 -16.69 -6.76 23.79
CA LYS A 36 -15.53 -7.30 23.09
C LYS A 36 -14.42 -6.28 23.34
N GLN A 37 -13.55 -6.58 24.28
CA GLN A 37 -12.29 -5.87 24.45
C GLN A 37 -11.56 -6.04 23.10
N GLU A 38 -11.52 -5.00 22.28
CA GLU A 38 -10.67 -4.99 21.08
C GLU A 38 -9.25 -5.26 21.57
N GLU A 39 -8.64 -6.34 21.06
CA GLU A 39 -7.24 -6.64 21.39
C GLU A 39 -6.39 -5.44 20.97
N SER A 40 -5.64 -4.88 21.93
CA SER A 40 -4.78 -3.72 21.69
C SER A 40 -3.76 -4.06 20.60
N ARG A 41 -3.86 -3.38 19.45
CA ARG A 41 -2.94 -3.51 18.31
C ARG A 41 -1.74 -2.59 18.49
N TRP A 42 -0.56 -3.00 18.01
CA TRP A 42 0.55 -2.07 17.85
C TRP A 42 0.34 -1.17 16.63
N ILE A 43 0.56 0.13 16.84
CA ILE A 43 0.63 1.15 15.80
C ILE A 43 2.09 1.57 15.67
N THR A 44 2.74 1.15 14.59
CA THR A 44 4.13 1.51 14.31
C THR A 44 4.18 2.78 13.46
N VAL A 45 4.78 3.83 13.98
CA VAL A 45 5.01 5.10 13.29
C VAL A 45 6.41 5.11 12.70
N ALA A 46 6.55 5.60 11.46
CA ALA A 46 7.86 5.76 10.83
C ALA A 46 8.19 7.22 10.54
N ALA A 47 9.39 7.61 10.92
CA ALA A 47 9.99 8.92 10.82
C ALA A 47 11.15 8.89 9.83
N ALA A 48 11.14 9.76 8.82
CA ALA A 48 12.14 9.89 7.79
C ALA A 48 13.03 11.10 8.07
N LYS A 49 14.31 10.84 8.33
CA LYS A 49 15.28 11.89 8.66
C LYS A 49 15.66 12.65 7.40
N MET A 50 15.78 13.98 7.52
CA MET A 50 16.32 14.83 6.48
C MET A 50 17.75 14.38 6.07
N GLY A 51 18.03 14.37 4.78
CA GLY A 51 19.38 14.32 4.22
C GLY A 51 19.89 15.74 3.95
N ASP A 52 19.87 16.13 2.70
CA ASP A 52 20.38 17.45 2.26
C ASP A 52 19.31 18.55 2.27
N ASN A 53 18.04 18.18 2.05
CA ASN A 53 16.93 19.14 1.89
C ASN A 53 15.74 18.78 2.77
N PRO A 54 15.01 19.78 3.29
CA PRO A 54 13.78 19.55 4.04
C PRO A 54 12.80 18.65 3.29
N GLY A 55 12.25 17.64 3.98
CA GLY A 55 11.27 16.70 3.42
C GLY A 55 11.85 15.66 2.44
N ASP A 56 13.16 15.57 2.23
CA ASP A 56 13.76 14.61 1.28
C ASP A 56 13.82 13.16 1.81
N GLY A 57 13.83 12.98 3.14
CA GLY A 57 13.86 11.66 3.79
C GLY A 57 15.10 10.82 3.47
N ASN A 58 16.19 11.44 3.02
CA ASN A 58 17.40 10.75 2.59
C ASN A 58 18.38 10.43 3.73
N GLY A 59 18.11 10.86 4.96
CA GLY A 59 18.93 10.61 6.16
C GLY A 59 18.62 9.29 6.88
N GLY A 60 17.74 8.44 6.32
CA GLY A 60 17.35 7.16 6.90
C GLY A 60 15.97 7.18 7.58
N THR A 61 15.57 6.05 8.13
CA THR A 61 14.23 5.85 8.72
C THR A 61 14.34 5.29 10.13
N LEU A 62 13.57 5.85 11.04
CA LEU A 62 13.41 5.36 12.40
C LEU A 62 11.93 4.99 12.63
N ILE A 63 11.70 3.94 13.42
CA ILE A 63 10.35 3.49 13.76
C ILE A 63 10.15 3.42 15.27
N TYR A 64 8.89 3.62 15.67
CA TYR A 64 8.46 3.55 17.06
C TYR A 64 7.04 3.02 17.15
N ALA A 65 6.76 2.11 18.09
CA ALA A 65 5.45 1.49 18.23
C ALA A 65 4.73 1.93 19.51
N LEU A 66 3.44 2.26 19.39
CA LEU A 66 2.52 2.50 20.50
C LEU A 66 1.42 1.45 20.47
N SER A 67 0.77 1.21 21.62
CA SER A 67 -0.54 0.54 21.60
C SER A 67 -1.57 1.42 20.86
N SER A 68 -2.63 0.81 20.34
CA SER A 68 -3.74 1.57 19.75
C SER A 68 -4.36 2.58 20.73
N ASP A 69 -4.41 2.24 22.01
CA ASP A 69 -4.91 3.12 23.07
C ASP A 69 -3.98 4.31 23.30
N ASP A 70 -2.65 4.07 23.44
CA ASP A 70 -1.68 5.14 23.60
C ASP A 70 -1.64 6.05 22.35
N ALA A 71 -1.88 5.51 21.16
CA ALA A 71 -1.94 6.28 19.93
C ALA A 71 -3.13 7.24 19.87
N LYS A 72 -4.25 6.91 20.55
CA LYS A 72 -5.43 7.77 20.70
C LYS A 72 -5.29 8.84 21.81
N ASP A 73 -4.34 8.66 22.73
CA ASP A 73 -4.18 9.51 23.91
C ASP A 73 -3.35 10.77 23.60
N GLU A 74 -3.99 11.94 23.57
CA GLU A 74 -3.32 13.22 23.33
C GLU A 74 -2.33 13.65 24.42
N THR A 75 -2.34 13.00 25.58
CA THR A 75 -1.36 13.24 26.66
C THR A 75 -0.05 12.52 26.45
N LYS A 76 0.02 11.60 25.48
CA LYS A 76 1.25 10.89 25.10
C LYS A 76 2.05 11.70 24.09
N SER A 77 3.36 11.49 24.13
CA SER A 77 4.30 12.08 23.18
C SER A 77 5.39 11.06 22.82
N ILE A 78 5.75 10.99 21.56
CA ILE A 78 6.83 10.13 21.07
C ILE A 78 7.85 10.94 20.29
N ALA A 79 9.12 10.57 20.43
CA ALA A 79 10.27 11.21 19.77
C ALA A 79 11.11 10.16 18.99
N PRO A 80 10.61 9.63 17.87
CA PRO A 80 11.34 8.57 17.13
C PRO A 80 12.73 8.99 16.66
N PHE A 81 12.94 10.29 16.40
CA PHE A 81 14.25 10.80 15.99
C PHE A 81 15.33 10.74 17.09
N ASP A 82 14.90 10.72 18.36
CA ASP A 82 15.81 10.64 19.52
C ASP A 82 16.05 9.18 19.93
N ASN A 83 15.00 8.36 19.91
CA ASN A 83 15.02 7.03 20.53
C ASN A 83 14.33 5.94 19.71
N GLY A 84 14.04 6.16 18.42
CA GLY A 84 13.43 5.15 17.57
C GLY A 84 14.41 4.04 17.17
N PHE A 85 13.85 2.91 16.74
CA PHE A 85 14.62 1.83 16.13
C PHE A 85 15.04 2.22 14.71
N ILE A 86 16.33 2.10 14.41
CA ILE A 86 16.87 2.41 13.08
C ILE A 86 16.59 1.24 12.13
N VAL A 87 15.80 1.47 11.10
CA VAL A 87 15.55 0.49 10.06
C VAL A 87 16.71 0.48 9.06
N PRO A 88 17.20 -0.71 8.63
CA PRO A 88 18.21 -0.80 7.57
C PRO A 88 17.71 -0.19 6.26
N SER A 89 18.01 1.10 6.05
CA SER A 89 17.65 1.87 4.86
C SER A 89 18.47 3.15 4.82
N ASN A 90 19.04 3.50 3.65
CA ASN A 90 19.77 4.77 3.45
C ASN A 90 18.82 5.93 3.12
N ARG A 91 17.55 5.66 2.96
CA ARG A 91 16.49 6.61 2.61
C ARG A 91 15.21 6.20 3.36
N THR A 92 14.06 6.68 2.90
CA THR A 92 12.77 6.18 3.40
C THR A 92 12.65 4.67 3.23
N ALA A 93 12.50 3.95 4.34
CA ALA A 93 12.30 2.49 4.35
C ALA A 93 11.02 2.10 3.59
N ARG A 94 10.94 0.83 3.18
CA ARG A 94 9.79 0.23 2.50
C ARG A 94 9.10 -0.74 3.45
N LEU A 95 8.34 -0.18 4.38
CA LEU A 95 7.72 -0.91 5.47
C LEU A 95 6.37 -1.50 5.08
N GLN A 96 6.07 -2.65 5.67
CA GLN A 96 4.73 -3.25 5.74
C GLN A 96 4.51 -3.78 7.15
N ALA A 97 3.27 -3.96 7.59
CA ALA A 97 2.96 -4.58 8.87
C ALA A 97 2.02 -5.77 8.72
N SER A 98 2.07 -6.71 9.67
CA SER A 98 1.02 -7.71 9.83
C SER A 98 -0.32 -7.04 10.14
N GLU A 99 -1.42 -7.75 9.93
CA GLU A 99 -2.78 -7.22 10.15
C GLU A 99 -3.00 -6.87 11.64
N ASP A 100 -2.40 -7.62 12.53
CA ASP A 100 -2.43 -7.40 13.99
C ASP A 100 -1.39 -6.39 14.51
N GLY A 101 -0.52 -5.86 13.62
CA GLY A 101 0.55 -4.91 13.98
C GLY A 101 1.72 -5.51 14.77
N ASN A 102 1.74 -6.84 15.01
CA ASN A 102 2.78 -7.48 15.83
C ASN A 102 4.08 -7.76 15.08
N THR A 103 4.07 -7.62 13.74
CA THR A 103 5.25 -7.83 12.90
C THR A 103 5.41 -6.68 11.92
N ILE A 104 6.62 -6.15 11.81
CA ILE A 104 7.04 -5.24 10.75
C ILE A 104 7.89 -6.02 9.74
N PHE A 105 7.58 -5.85 8.47
CA PHE A 105 8.33 -6.37 7.34
C PHE A 105 9.03 -5.20 6.64
N ASN A 106 10.26 -5.41 6.21
CA ASN A 106 11.05 -4.42 5.49
C ASN A 106 11.81 -5.06 4.33
N ILE A 107 11.86 -4.38 3.20
CA ILE A 107 12.87 -4.64 2.18
C ILE A 107 13.84 -3.46 2.19
N SER A 108 15.09 -3.71 2.48
CA SER A 108 16.10 -2.66 2.65
C SER A 108 16.29 -1.86 1.36
N TYR A 109 16.30 -0.54 1.51
CA TYR A 109 16.61 0.41 0.45
C TYR A 109 17.98 1.06 0.78
N ALA A 110 19.05 0.35 0.47
CA ALA A 110 20.40 0.65 0.92
C ALA A 110 21.40 0.73 -0.24
N GLY A 111 20.99 1.39 -1.36
CA GLY A 111 21.83 1.48 -2.55
C GLY A 111 22.12 0.10 -3.13
N ASP A 112 23.37 -0.15 -3.52
CA ASP A 112 23.78 -1.41 -4.16
C ASP A 112 23.68 -2.64 -3.25
N THR A 113 23.59 -2.45 -1.93
CA THR A 113 23.41 -3.52 -0.95
C THR A 113 21.94 -3.69 -0.51
N GLY A 114 21.01 -2.98 -1.13
CA GLY A 114 19.58 -3.08 -0.87
C GLY A 114 18.94 -4.35 -1.41
N GLY A 115 17.62 -4.44 -1.27
CA GLY A 115 16.84 -5.57 -1.76
C GLY A 115 16.87 -6.80 -0.83
N ASN A 116 17.15 -6.60 0.46
CA ASN A 116 17.12 -7.65 1.47
C ASN A 116 15.81 -7.55 2.27
N TYR A 117 15.04 -8.62 2.25
CA TYR A 117 13.85 -8.79 3.08
C TYR A 117 14.24 -9.17 4.49
N SER A 118 13.63 -8.51 5.47
CA SER A 118 13.77 -8.78 6.90
C SER A 118 12.42 -8.60 7.60
N LYS A 119 12.21 -9.28 8.72
CA LYS A 119 11.04 -9.07 9.57
C LYS A 119 11.43 -8.89 11.03
N TYR A 120 10.59 -8.17 11.76
CA TYR A 120 10.81 -7.79 13.15
C TYR A 120 9.53 -7.99 13.96
N THR A 121 9.62 -8.67 15.10
CA THR A 121 8.55 -8.67 16.11
C THR A 121 8.52 -7.31 16.79
N VAL A 122 7.33 -6.75 16.94
CA VAL A 122 7.07 -5.48 17.63
C VAL A 122 6.85 -5.75 19.12
N ASN A 123 7.68 -5.14 19.97
CA ASN A 123 7.58 -5.28 21.43
C ASN A 123 7.26 -3.95 22.13
N GLY A 124 6.81 -2.95 21.37
CA GLY A 124 6.49 -1.62 21.85
C GLY A 124 7.68 -0.67 21.99
N GLY A 125 7.42 0.62 21.86
CA GLY A 125 8.45 1.65 21.88
C GLY A 125 9.45 1.48 20.73
N GLN A 126 10.72 1.52 21.07
CA GLN A 126 11.85 1.27 20.16
C GLN A 126 12.26 -0.21 20.07
N ASN A 127 11.53 -1.10 20.71
CA ASN A 127 11.94 -2.50 20.87
C ASN A 127 11.40 -3.34 19.71
N PHE A 128 12.22 -3.56 18.71
CA PHE A 128 11.96 -4.42 17.56
C PHE A 128 13.01 -5.54 17.54
N THR A 129 12.55 -6.79 17.48
CA THR A 129 13.44 -7.95 17.47
C THR A 129 13.43 -8.59 16.10
N ALA A 130 14.59 -8.65 15.43
CA ALA A 130 14.71 -9.35 14.16
C ALA A 130 14.37 -10.84 14.32
N THR A 131 13.55 -11.39 13.41
CA THR A 131 13.09 -12.78 13.43
C THR A 131 13.20 -13.40 12.03
N GLY A 132 13.46 -14.71 11.99
CA GLY A 132 13.68 -15.41 10.73
C GLY A 132 15.05 -15.10 10.09
N SER A 133 15.21 -15.55 8.86
CA SER A 133 16.42 -15.26 8.07
C SER A 133 16.22 -14.06 7.17
N GLU A 134 17.27 -13.29 6.95
CA GLU A 134 17.30 -12.29 5.88
C GLU A 134 17.33 -12.98 4.51
N VAL A 135 16.57 -12.46 3.55
CA VAL A 135 16.47 -13.01 2.19
C VAL A 135 16.77 -11.95 1.17
N SER A 136 17.82 -12.14 0.37
CA SER A 136 18.11 -11.22 -0.73
C SER A 136 17.20 -11.52 -1.93
N ILE A 137 16.44 -10.50 -2.35
CA ILE A 137 15.65 -10.52 -3.58
C ILE A 137 16.28 -9.66 -4.69
N ALA A 138 17.40 -9.00 -4.39
CA ALA A 138 18.10 -8.14 -5.35
C ALA A 138 18.48 -8.84 -6.68
N PRO A 139 18.86 -10.14 -6.69
CA PRO A 139 19.13 -10.84 -7.94
C PRO A 139 17.93 -10.95 -8.89
N TYR A 140 16.71 -10.77 -8.38
CA TYR A 140 15.47 -10.97 -9.13
C TYR A 140 14.81 -9.63 -9.51
N VAL A 141 14.79 -8.67 -8.60
CA VAL A 141 14.04 -7.42 -8.77
C VAL A 141 14.88 -6.17 -8.45
N GLY A 142 16.19 -6.32 -8.42
CA GLY A 142 17.13 -5.23 -8.13
C GLY A 142 17.20 -4.84 -6.65
N SER A 143 18.10 -3.91 -6.34
CA SER A 143 18.37 -3.46 -4.96
C SER A 143 17.36 -2.45 -4.41
N ALA A 144 16.42 -1.99 -5.23
CA ALA A 144 15.41 -0.97 -4.87
C ALA A 144 14.00 -1.33 -5.39
N PRO A 145 13.51 -2.54 -5.11
CA PRO A 145 12.24 -3.01 -5.65
C PRO A 145 11.06 -2.21 -5.11
N ARG A 146 9.95 -2.25 -5.87
CA ARG A 146 8.63 -1.86 -5.38
C ARG A 146 7.98 -3.09 -4.79
N TRP A 147 7.54 -3.03 -3.54
CA TRP A 147 6.99 -4.21 -2.89
C TRP A 147 5.84 -3.88 -1.96
N ILE A 148 5.01 -4.87 -1.72
CA ILE A 148 3.89 -4.83 -0.80
C ILE A 148 3.68 -6.19 -0.16
N LYS A 149 3.18 -6.21 1.07
CA LYS A 149 2.51 -7.37 1.65
C LYS A 149 1.14 -7.51 0.97
N LEU A 150 0.86 -8.64 0.35
CA LEU A 150 -0.48 -8.94 -0.16
C LEU A 150 -1.47 -9.09 0.99
N PHE A 151 -2.74 -8.75 0.74
CA PHE A 151 -3.80 -8.87 1.73
C PHE A 151 -4.37 -10.31 1.70
N ASP A 152 -3.54 -11.29 2.07
CA ASP A 152 -3.84 -12.72 2.09
C ASP A 152 -3.61 -13.36 3.46
N GLY A 153 -3.76 -12.57 4.54
CA GLY A 153 -3.53 -12.99 5.92
C GLY A 153 -2.04 -13.10 6.25
N ASP A 154 -1.26 -12.09 5.87
CA ASP A 154 0.18 -11.95 6.17
C ASP A 154 1.08 -13.06 5.59
N LYS A 155 0.64 -13.77 4.56
CA LYS A 155 1.36 -14.93 4.02
C LYS A 155 2.34 -14.57 2.93
N THR A 156 1.99 -13.62 2.06
CA THR A 156 2.75 -13.37 0.85
C THR A 156 3.16 -11.91 0.71
N GLY A 157 4.43 -11.67 0.42
CA GLY A 157 4.93 -10.41 -0.11
C GLY A 157 5.13 -10.52 -1.63
N ALA A 158 4.94 -9.42 -2.35
CA ALA A 158 5.21 -9.33 -3.78
C ALA A 158 6.07 -8.10 -4.07
N ALA A 159 7.15 -8.29 -4.82
CA ALA A 159 8.03 -7.21 -5.25
C ALA A 159 8.15 -7.20 -6.76
N VAL A 160 8.14 -6.00 -7.35
CA VAL A 160 8.08 -5.81 -8.80
C VAL A 160 9.10 -4.78 -9.27
N TYR A 161 9.51 -4.92 -10.52
CA TYR A 161 10.25 -3.91 -11.27
C TYR A 161 9.81 -3.92 -12.72
N VAL A 162 10.18 -2.91 -13.49
CA VAL A 162 10.12 -2.90 -14.94
C VAL A 162 11.40 -2.28 -15.50
N SER A 163 11.97 -2.92 -16.51
CA SER A 163 13.02 -2.38 -17.37
C SER A 163 12.46 -2.08 -18.74
N THR A 164 13.07 -1.12 -19.42
CA THR A 164 12.61 -0.68 -20.76
C THR A 164 13.78 -0.58 -21.71
N GLU A 165 13.57 -1.00 -22.97
CA GLU A 165 14.56 -0.95 -24.03
C GLU A 165 13.91 -0.46 -25.33
N HIS A 166 14.53 0.53 -25.99
CA HIS A 166 14.07 1.00 -27.29
C HIS A 166 14.47 0.02 -28.37
N GLN A 167 13.54 -0.33 -29.24
CA GLN A 167 13.75 -1.24 -30.36
C GLN A 167 13.75 -0.45 -31.67
N PHE A 168 14.72 -0.77 -32.51
CA PHE A 168 14.93 -0.12 -33.81
C PHE A 168 14.92 -1.15 -34.95
N ASN A 169 14.53 -0.71 -36.11
CA ASN A 169 14.73 -1.44 -37.35
C ASN A 169 15.98 -0.84 -38.04
N ASP A 170 17.01 -1.65 -38.22
CA ASP A 170 18.31 -1.27 -38.80
C ASP A 170 18.30 -1.10 -40.30
N ASN A 171 17.13 -1.22 -40.95
CA ASN A 171 16.97 -1.12 -42.40
C ASN A 171 17.91 -2.01 -43.26
N GLY A 172 18.53 -3.01 -42.62
CA GLY A 172 19.50 -3.90 -43.25
C GLY A 172 20.92 -3.32 -43.32
N THR A 173 21.24 -2.35 -42.50
CA THR A 173 22.53 -1.63 -42.40
C THR A 173 23.16 -1.75 -41.02
N PRO A 174 23.49 -2.97 -40.51
CA PRO A 174 23.85 -3.23 -39.11
C PRO A 174 25.12 -2.49 -38.60
N ASP A 175 25.88 -1.86 -39.49
CA ASP A 175 27.05 -1.05 -39.14
C ASP A 175 26.78 0.47 -39.21
N ASP A 176 25.54 0.92 -39.49
CA ASP A 176 25.14 2.33 -39.61
C ASP A 176 23.86 2.63 -38.84
N ASP A 177 23.99 3.02 -37.57
CA ASP A 177 22.88 3.36 -36.69
C ASP A 177 22.18 4.70 -37.09
N THR A 178 22.66 5.42 -38.11
CA THR A 178 22.13 6.74 -38.48
C THR A 178 20.83 6.69 -39.28
N ASP A 179 20.50 5.53 -39.87
CA ASP A 179 19.26 5.27 -40.60
C ASP A 179 18.29 4.36 -39.84
N ASP A 180 18.61 4.01 -38.60
CA ASP A 180 17.77 3.24 -37.72
C ASP A 180 16.42 3.92 -37.46
N VAL A 181 15.35 3.16 -37.56
CA VAL A 181 13.99 3.65 -37.32
C VAL A 181 13.44 3.04 -36.04
N TYR A 182 13.08 3.89 -35.07
CA TYR A 182 12.39 3.46 -33.87
C TYR A 182 11.11 2.69 -34.21
N THR A 183 10.90 1.57 -33.54
CA THR A 183 9.70 0.74 -33.72
C THR A 183 8.79 0.73 -32.51
N ARG A 184 9.34 0.53 -31.33
CA ARG A 184 8.64 0.53 -30.04
C ARG A 184 9.63 0.60 -28.87
N THR A 185 9.12 0.82 -27.69
CA THR A 185 9.85 0.56 -26.44
C THR A 185 9.31 -0.72 -25.81
N GLU A 186 10.14 -1.72 -25.69
CA GLU A 186 9.81 -2.96 -24.98
C GLU A 186 9.89 -2.74 -23.47
N ALA A 187 8.84 -3.14 -22.75
CA ALA A 187 8.79 -3.14 -21.29
C ALA A 187 8.86 -4.57 -20.79
N THR A 188 9.89 -4.89 -20.02
CA THR A 188 10.05 -6.21 -19.36
C THR A 188 9.79 -6.05 -17.87
N MET A 189 8.76 -6.72 -17.39
CA MET A 189 8.38 -6.76 -15.98
C MET A 189 8.99 -7.96 -15.30
N GLY A 190 9.59 -7.77 -14.12
CA GLY A 190 9.96 -8.85 -13.20
C GLY A 190 9.11 -8.78 -11.93
N ILE A 191 8.72 -9.95 -11.44
CA ILE A 191 7.97 -10.10 -10.20
C ILE A 191 8.48 -11.27 -9.38
N VAL A 192 8.72 -11.04 -8.09
CA VAL A 192 9.06 -12.07 -7.11
C VAL A 192 8.00 -12.10 -6.01
N THR A 193 7.61 -13.30 -5.59
CA THR A 193 6.77 -13.49 -4.40
C THR A 193 7.55 -14.13 -3.27
N LEU A 194 7.26 -13.67 -2.05
CA LEU A 194 7.92 -14.08 -0.81
C LEU A 194 6.93 -14.78 0.12
N ASP A 195 7.36 -15.85 0.77
CA ASP A 195 6.73 -16.39 1.96
C ASP A 195 7.19 -15.57 3.16
N LEU A 196 6.27 -14.75 3.69
CA LEU A 196 6.57 -13.83 4.81
C LEU A 196 6.73 -14.58 6.13
N GLU A 197 6.05 -15.71 6.30
CA GLU A 197 6.16 -16.54 7.51
C GLU A 197 7.52 -17.22 7.60
N ASN A 198 7.93 -17.88 6.52
CA ASN A 198 9.13 -18.71 6.48
C ASN A 198 10.37 -17.95 5.98
N SER A 199 10.22 -16.70 5.52
CA SER A 199 11.30 -15.90 4.92
C SER A 199 11.96 -16.60 3.74
N LEU A 200 11.17 -16.96 2.72
CA LEU A 200 11.62 -17.69 1.53
C LEU A 200 11.06 -17.02 0.26
N ILE A 201 11.79 -17.16 -0.85
CA ILE A 201 11.27 -16.84 -2.18
C ILE A 201 10.33 -17.98 -2.60
N LYS A 202 9.10 -17.64 -3.00
CA LYS A 202 8.07 -18.59 -3.47
C LYS A 202 8.14 -18.78 -4.97
N ASN A 203 8.18 -17.68 -5.72
CA ASN A 203 8.19 -17.71 -7.18
C ASN A 203 8.85 -16.44 -7.72
N PHE A 204 9.37 -16.52 -8.94
CA PHE A 204 9.87 -15.40 -9.73
C PHE A 204 9.54 -15.63 -11.20
N GLU A 205 9.03 -14.60 -11.86
CA GLU A 205 8.79 -14.60 -13.30
C GLU A 205 9.21 -13.28 -13.92
N GLU A 206 9.66 -13.34 -15.16
CA GLU A 206 9.97 -12.20 -16.00
C GLU A 206 9.19 -12.32 -17.30
N SER A 207 8.51 -11.25 -17.71
CA SER A 207 7.63 -11.24 -18.86
C SER A 207 7.64 -9.91 -19.57
N SER A 208 7.56 -9.92 -20.89
CA SER A 208 7.26 -8.72 -21.67
C SER A 208 5.83 -8.27 -21.44
N VAL A 209 5.61 -6.98 -21.27
CA VAL A 209 4.29 -6.35 -21.09
C VAL A 209 4.04 -5.39 -22.23
N THR A 210 3.03 -5.67 -23.04
CA THR A 210 2.73 -4.93 -24.26
C THR A 210 1.46 -4.07 -24.10
N LEU A 211 1.46 -2.91 -24.73
CA LEU A 211 0.27 -2.09 -24.96
C LEU A 211 -0.43 -2.53 -26.25
N THR A 212 -1.42 -1.77 -26.70
CA THR A 212 -1.96 -1.99 -28.04
C THR A 212 -0.91 -1.59 -29.12
N ALA A 213 -0.98 -2.19 -30.29
CA ALA A 213 -0.06 -1.88 -31.38
C ALA A 213 -0.09 -0.39 -31.77
N GLU A 214 -1.28 0.25 -31.66
CA GLU A 214 -1.44 1.68 -31.91
C GLU A 214 -0.74 2.54 -30.86
N GLU A 215 -0.83 2.17 -29.58
CA GLU A 215 -0.17 2.89 -28.48
C GLU A 215 1.35 2.75 -28.58
N GLU A 216 1.85 1.54 -28.85
CA GLU A 216 3.30 1.31 -29.03
C GLU A 216 3.84 2.04 -30.26
N ALA A 217 3.13 2.06 -31.38
CA ALA A 217 3.52 2.80 -32.57
C ALA A 217 3.53 4.32 -32.36
N GLN A 218 2.74 4.84 -31.41
CA GLN A 218 2.78 6.24 -30.99
C GLN A 218 3.89 6.55 -29.98
N GLY A 219 4.67 5.55 -29.59
CA GLY A 219 5.79 5.67 -28.65
C GLY A 219 5.43 5.50 -27.18
N TYR A 220 4.21 5.08 -26.83
CA TYR A 220 3.84 4.81 -25.44
C TYR A 220 4.41 3.47 -24.96
N TYR A 221 4.77 3.45 -23.67
CA TYR A 221 5.26 2.25 -23.00
C TYR A 221 5.01 2.32 -21.49
N ILE A 222 4.99 1.16 -20.82
CA ILE A 222 4.92 1.07 -19.38
C ILE A 222 6.31 1.34 -18.81
N SER A 223 6.47 2.49 -18.14
CA SER A 223 7.76 2.96 -17.60
C SER A 223 7.93 2.65 -16.12
N ARG A 224 6.84 2.30 -15.44
CA ARG A 224 6.85 2.01 -14.01
C ARG A 224 5.66 1.18 -13.60
N ILE A 225 5.87 0.28 -12.64
CA ILE A 225 4.86 -0.52 -11.99
C ILE A 225 5.09 -0.52 -10.48
N ASP A 226 4.01 -0.54 -9.69
CA ASP A 226 4.07 -0.61 -8.23
C ASP A 226 2.82 -1.34 -7.69
N MET A 227 2.87 -1.75 -6.46
CA MET A 227 1.75 -2.12 -5.58
C MET A 227 0.82 -3.21 -6.12
N PRO A 228 1.31 -4.46 -6.24
CA PRO A 228 0.47 -5.61 -6.59
C PRO A 228 -0.69 -5.84 -5.62
N THR A 229 -1.85 -6.25 -6.12
CA THR A 229 -3.05 -6.55 -5.32
C THR A 229 -3.74 -7.80 -5.86
N LEU A 230 -4.16 -8.72 -4.97
CA LEU A 230 -4.90 -9.92 -5.33
C LEU A 230 -6.38 -9.60 -5.58
N ASN A 231 -7.01 -10.36 -6.49
CA ASN A 231 -8.47 -10.38 -6.58
C ASN A 231 -9.09 -11.22 -5.45
N ALA A 232 -10.41 -11.20 -5.34
CA ALA A 232 -11.15 -11.93 -4.30
C ALA A 232 -11.03 -13.45 -4.42
N ALA A 233 -10.84 -13.99 -5.62
CA ALA A 233 -10.66 -15.42 -5.86
C ALA A 233 -9.24 -15.89 -5.51
N GLY A 234 -8.27 -14.97 -5.38
CA GLY A 234 -6.88 -15.29 -5.14
C GLY A 234 -6.20 -15.99 -6.32
N ASP A 235 -6.70 -15.76 -7.55
CA ASP A 235 -6.19 -16.36 -8.78
C ASP A 235 -5.68 -15.35 -9.81
N LYS A 236 -5.83 -14.05 -9.54
CA LYS A 236 -5.29 -12.95 -10.33
C LYS A 236 -4.57 -11.92 -9.46
N LEU A 237 -3.49 -11.38 -10.01
CA LEU A 237 -2.74 -10.29 -9.43
C LEU A 237 -2.82 -9.06 -10.34
N TYR A 238 -3.20 -7.92 -9.77
CA TYR A 238 -3.29 -6.63 -10.45
C TYR A 238 -2.10 -5.78 -10.06
N ILE A 239 -1.42 -5.16 -11.03
CA ILE A 239 -0.26 -4.31 -10.79
C ILE A 239 -0.53 -2.96 -11.45
N GLY A 240 -0.55 -1.90 -10.64
CA GLY A 240 -0.72 -0.54 -11.13
C GLY A 240 0.45 -0.09 -12.01
N ALA A 241 0.15 0.67 -13.07
CA ALA A 241 1.13 1.06 -14.08
C ALA A 241 1.16 2.57 -14.30
N ARG A 242 2.33 3.03 -14.74
CA ARG A 242 2.56 4.38 -15.28
C ARG A 242 3.05 4.27 -16.70
N LEU A 243 2.45 5.05 -17.60
CA LEU A 243 2.92 5.21 -18.95
C LEU A 243 3.96 6.34 -19.04
N SER A 244 4.83 6.21 -20.03
CA SER A 244 5.68 7.27 -20.58
C SER A 244 5.61 7.18 -22.10
N LYS A 245 6.14 8.20 -22.79
CA LYS A 245 6.16 8.24 -24.23
C LYS A 245 7.52 8.72 -24.73
N VAL A 246 7.94 8.20 -25.87
CA VAL A 246 9.02 8.76 -26.69
C VAL A 246 8.42 9.32 -27.97
N ASP A 247 9.06 10.30 -28.55
CA ASP A 247 8.79 10.73 -29.92
C ASP A 247 9.32 9.65 -30.88
N PRO A 248 8.47 8.97 -31.68
CA PRO A 248 8.92 7.93 -32.58
C PRO A 248 9.93 8.40 -33.65
N ALA A 249 9.99 9.71 -33.94
CA ALA A 249 10.91 10.25 -34.92
C ALA A 249 12.35 10.41 -34.38
N THR A 250 12.50 10.57 -33.07
CA THR A 250 13.80 10.84 -32.42
C THR A 250 14.19 9.79 -31.39
N ALA A 251 13.29 8.95 -30.98
CA ALA A 251 13.38 8.04 -29.84
C ALA A 251 13.71 8.75 -28.50
N GLU A 252 13.59 10.07 -28.45
CA GLU A 252 13.79 10.84 -27.23
C GLU A 252 12.49 10.90 -26.40
N ARG A 253 12.64 11.11 -25.11
CA ARG A 253 11.50 11.23 -24.19
C ARG A 253 10.63 12.42 -24.59
N ASP A 254 9.37 12.14 -24.90
CA ASP A 254 8.30 13.13 -25.01
C ASP A 254 7.79 13.47 -23.61
N ASN A 255 7.75 14.74 -23.22
CA ASN A 255 7.23 15.18 -21.93
C ASN A 255 5.87 15.90 -22.05
N ASP A 256 5.39 16.15 -23.27
CA ASP A 256 4.14 16.85 -23.59
C ASP A 256 3.26 15.93 -24.44
N TYR A 257 2.83 14.82 -23.83
CA TYR A 257 2.02 13.81 -24.52
C TYR A 257 0.61 13.72 -23.92
N GLU A 258 -0.33 13.26 -24.73
CA GLU A 258 -1.68 12.97 -24.28
C GLU A 258 -1.69 11.90 -23.19
N ILE A 259 -2.37 12.17 -22.09
CA ILE A 259 -2.53 11.22 -20.98
C ILE A 259 -3.62 10.21 -21.36
N LEU A 260 -3.23 8.97 -21.53
CA LEU A 260 -4.15 7.88 -21.88
C LEU A 260 -4.95 7.39 -20.67
N GLY A 261 -6.02 6.64 -20.95
CA GLY A 261 -6.80 5.92 -19.94
C GLY A 261 -5.90 5.10 -19.03
N ALA A 262 -6.18 5.13 -17.74
CA ALA A 262 -5.40 4.47 -16.71
C ALA A 262 -5.23 2.96 -17.00
N LYS A 263 -4.04 2.44 -16.79
CA LYS A 263 -3.67 1.05 -17.12
C LYS A 263 -3.37 0.26 -15.85
N THR A 264 -3.70 -1.03 -15.89
CA THR A 264 -3.29 -2.02 -14.88
C THR A 264 -2.90 -3.32 -15.58
N ILE A 265 -1.80 -3.93 -15.12
CA ILE A 265 -1.37 -5.25 -15.58
C ILE A 265 -2.10 -6.29 -14.76
N VAL A 266 -2.60 -7.34 -15.41
CA VAL A 266 -3.27 -8.48 -14.80
C VAL A 266 -2.47 -9.74 -15.11
N LEU A 267 -2.15 -10.52 -14.07
CA LEU A 267 -1.42 -11.79 -14.14
C LEU A 267 -2.22 -12.93 -13.55
N ASP A 268 -1.96 -14.15 -14.00
CA ASP A 268 -2.40 -15.35 -13.30
C ASP A 268 -1.62 -15.51 -11.99
N TYR A 269 -2.31 -15.84 -10.91
CA TYR A 269 -1.68 -16.10 -9.62
C TYR A 269 -2.05 -17.52 -9.12
N PRO A 270 -1.14 -18.28 -8.51
CA PRO A 270 0.22 -17.91 -8.11
C PRO A 270 1.30 -18.12 -9.19
N SER A 271 0.95 -18.48 -10.42
CA SER A 271 1.93 -18.80 -11.48
C SER A 271 2.72 -17.59 -11.97
N LEU A 272 2.17 -16.36 -11.85
CA LEU A 272 2.72 -15.09 -12.32
C LEU A 272 2.86 -14.99 -13.85
N LEU A 273 2.09 -15.82 -14.58
CA LEU A 273 2.11 -15.93 -16.04
C LEU A 273 1.00 -15.12 -16.71
N ASN A 274 1.02 -15.09 -18.04
CA ASN A 274 -0.02 -14.54 -18.91
C ASN A 274 -0.35 -13.06 -18.63
N PRO A 275 0.65 -12.14 -18.64
CA PRO A 275 0.38 -10.74 -18.43
C PRO A 275 -0.53 -10.17 -19.51
N THR A 276 -1.54 -9.43 -19.10
CA THR A 276 -2.43 -8.64 -19.95
C THR A 276 -2.57 -7.24 -19.38
N VAL A 277 -2.88 -6.24 -20.21
CA VAL A 277 -3.11 -4.87 -19.79
C VAL A 277 -4.56 -4.51 -19.98
N ILE A 278 -5.20 -4.05 -18.90
CA ILE A 278 -6.55 -3.50 -18.94
C ILE A 278 -6.50 -1.98 -18.88
N SER A 279 -7.49 -1.32 -19.48
CA SER A 279 -7.56 0.13 -19.60
C SER A 279 -8.89 0.67 -19.08
N SER A 280 -8.85 1.80 -18.36
CA SER A 280 -10.03 2.58 -17.98
C SER A 280 -10.43 3.54 -19.09
N SER A 281 -11.72 3.82 -19.22
CA SER A 281 -12.25 4.88 -20.08
C SER A 281 -12.84 6.07 -19.30
N ILE A 282 -12.80 6.01 -17.96
CA ILE A 282 -13.35 7.07 -17.07
C ILE A 282 -12.29 7.76 -16.24
N GLY A 283 -11.12 7.15 -16.04
CA GLY A 283 -9.98 7.75 -15.35
C GLY A 283 -8.72 7.58 -16.18
N TYR A 284 -7.84 8.55 -16.14
CA TYR A 284 -6.65 8.67 -16.97
C TYR A 284 -5.37 8.70 -16.11
N GLY A 285 -4.21 8.50 -16.73
CA GLY A 285 -2.91 8.62 -16.07
C GLY A 285 -2.48 7.36 -15.31
N ASN A 286 -1.88 7.53 -14.14
CA ASN A 286 -1.14 6.50 -13.45
C ASN A 286 -1.95 5.80 -12.37
N THR A 287 -1.80 4.48 -12.23
CA THR A 287 -2.42 3.68 -11.17
C THR A 287 -1.39 3.03 -10.24
N ASN A 288 -0.10 3.22 -10.52
CA ASN A 288 0.97 2.55 -9.79
C ASN A 288 1.08 2.98 -8.32
N GLY A 289 0.59 4.18 -7.94
CA GLY A 289 0.92 4.79 -6.67
C GLY A 289 2.41 5.11 -6.57
N TYR A 290 2.80 6.15 -5.88
CA TYR A 290 4.22 6.43 -5.65
C TYR A 290 4.55 6.21 -4.18
N ARG A 291 5.16 5.06 -3.85
CA ARG A 291 5.51 4.62 -2.50
C ARG A 291 4.32 4.26 -1.60
N SER A 292 3.13 4.77 -1.84
CA SER A 292 1.90 4.45 -1.12
C SER A 292 1.17 3.26 -1.74
N ILE A 293 0.47 2.51 -0.92
CA ILE A 293 -0.47 1.48 -1.39
C ILE A 293 -1.60 2.17 -2.11
N ASN A 294 -1.89 1.75 -3.34
CA ASN A 294 -2.85 2.42 -4.21
C ASN A 294 -3.99 1.54 -4.71
N SER A 295 -3.98 0.26 -4.36
CA SER A 295 -4.98 -0.73 -4.75
C SER A 295 -5.42 -1.54 -3.56
N PHE A 296 -6.74 -1.75 -3.40
CA PHE A 296 -7.31 -2.51 -2.29
C PHE A 296 -8.46 -3.38 -2.75
N LEU A 297 -8.53 -4.58 -2.18
CA LEU A 297 -9.67 -5.47 -2.33
C LEU A 297 -10.78 -5.08 -1.33
N TYR A 298 -11.99 -4.84 -1.83
CA TYR A 298 -13.17 -4.64 -1.01
C TYR A 298 -14.41 -5.21 -1.72
N ASN A 299 -15.26 -5.92 -0.99
CA ASN A 299 -16.54 -6.49 -1.46
C ASN A 299 -16.43 -7.16 -2.85
N GLY A 300 -15.41 -8.01 -3.03
CA GLY A 300 -15.19 -8.80 -4.23
C GLY A 300 -14.57 -8.07 -5.44
N SER A 301 -14.33 -6.76 -5.34
CA SER A 301 -13.72 -5.94 -6.39
C SER A 301 -12.43 -5.29 -5.92
N VAL A 302 -11.53 -4.98 -6.84
CA VAL A 302 -10.33 -4.20 -6.54
C VAL A 302 -10.57 -2.74 -6.89
N TYR A 303 -10.25 -1.85 -5.96
CA TYR A 303 -10.36 -0.41 -6.13
C TYR A 303 -8.98 0.21 -6.20
N GLN A 304 -8.78 1.12 -7.15
CA GLN A 304 -7.51 1.83 -7.38
C GLN A 304 -7.76 3.32 -7.53
N ALA A 305 -6.88 4.16 -6.95
CA ALA A 305 -6.86 5.57 -7.31
C ALA A 305 -5.99 5.80 -8.55
N ASN A 306 -6.40 6.70 -9.46
CA ASN A 306 -5.52 7.19 -10.52
C ASN A 306 -4.87 8.52 -10.12
N GLN A 307 -3.76 8.83 -10.78
CA GLN A 307 -2.96 10.03 -10.54
C GLN A 307 -2.56 10.67 -11.86
N GLY A 308 -2.47 12.02 -11.91
CA GLY A 308 -2.09 12.75 -13.09
C GLY A 308 -3.17 12.85 -14.16
N ASP A 309 -4.43 12.70 -13.78
CA ASP A 309 -5.60 12.94 -14.61
C ASP A 309 -5.89 14.44 -14.66
N SER A 310 -6.00 15.01 -15.84
CA SER A 310 -6.36 16.44 -16.02
C SER A 310 -7.80 16.75 -15.56
N ASN A 311 -8.64 15.74 -15.39
CA ASN A 311 -10.02 15.89 -14.89
C ASN A 311 -10.11 15.56 -13.38
N GLY A 312 -8.97 15.49 -12.69
CA GLY A 312 -8.88 15.07 -11.30
C GLY A 312 -8.88 13.56 -11.11
N SER A 313 -8.33 13.10 -9.99
CA SER A 313 -8.26 11.68 -9.65
C SER A 313 -9.65 11.07 -9.48
N HIS A 314 -9.77 9.81 -9.89
CA HIS A 314 -10.92 8.96 -9.65
C HIS A 314 -10.52 7.79 -8.75
N ILE A 315 -11.46 7.22 -8.05
CA ILE A 315 -11.35 5.85 -7.55
C ILE A 315 -11.94 4.94 -8.61
N LEU A 316 -11.12 4.11 -9.20
CA LEU A 316 -11.48 3.16 -10.25
C LEU A 316 -11.81 1.81 -9.64
N LYS A 317 -12.67 1.04 -10.27
CA LYS A 317 -13.08 -0.29 -9.83
C LYS A 317 -12.75 -1.33 -10.90
N ILE A 318 -12.09 -2.43 -10.49
CA ILE A 318 -11.88 -3.64 -11.29
C ILE A 318 -12.79 -4.72 -10.74
N ASP A 319 -13.67 -5.25 -11.57
CA ASP A 319 -14.67 -6.24 -11.19
C ASP A 319 -14.17 -7.69 -11.35
N SER A 320 -15.06 -8.64 -11.07
CA SER A 320 -14.76 -10.07 -11.17
C SER A 320 -14.50 -10.58 -12.60
N SER A 321 -14.74 -9.76 -13.63
CA SER A 321 -14.37 -10.09 -15.03
C SER A 321 -12.92 -9.75 -15.34
N ASN A 322 -12.18 -9.22 -14.36
CA ASN A 322 -10.81 -8.72 -14.49
C ASN A 322 -10.69 -7.52 -15.46
N ALA A 323 -11.72 -6.68 -15.52
CA ALA A 323 -11.77 -5.47 -16.32
C ALA A 323 -12.18 -4.27 -15.45
N TYR A 324 -11.86 -3.07 -15.90
CA TYR A 324 -12.39 -1.86 -15.26
C TYR A 324 -13.91 -1.77 -15.48
N ASP A 325 -14.64 -1.59 -14.37
CA ASP A 325 -16.06 -1.24 -14.37
C ASP A 325 -16.21 0.25 -14.70
N ASN A 326 -16.30 0.57 -15.99
CA ASN A 326 -16.43 1.96 -16.43
C ASN A 326 -17.82 2.59 -16.13
N SER A 327 -18.74 1.85 -15.51
CA SER A 327 -19.98 2.39 -14.94
C SER A 327 -19.81 2.89 -13.49
N TYR A 328 -18.70 2.51 -12.83
CA TYR A 328 -18.36 2.97 -11.52
C TYR A 328 -17.61 4.30 -11.60
N ASP A 329 -18.32 5.37 -11.89
CA ASP A 329 -17.77 6.72 -11.95
C ASP A 329 -17.71 7.33 -10.53
N PHE A 330 -16.49 7.45 -9.96
CA PHE A 330 -16.22 8.11 -8.69
C PHE A 330 -15.14 9.17 -8.86
N SER A 331 -15.53 10.31 -9.43
CA SER A 331 -14.68 11.51 -9.56
C SER A 331 -14.50 12.18 -8.21
N LEU A 332 -13.24 12.37 -7.79
CA LEU A 332 -12.93 13.07 -6.55
C LEU A 332 -13.14 14.59 -6.67
N ASP A 333 -12.95 15.19 -7.85
CA ASP A 333 -13.29 16.59 -8.10
C ASP A 333 -14.76 16.86 -7.82
N THR A 334 -15.63 16.01 -8.35
CA THR A 334 -17.08 16.12 -8.14
C THR A 334 -17.47 15.87 -6.68
N ALA A 335 -16.93 14.84 -6.07
CA ALA A 335 -17.29 14.42 -4.71
C ALA A 335 -16.81 15.39 -3.64
N LEU A 336 -15.65 16.03 -3.84
CA LEU A 336 -15.04 17.00 -2.92
C LEU A 336 -15.42 18.45 -3.24
N GLY A 337 -15.97 18.72 -4.43
CA GLY A 337 -16.26 20.08 -4.89
C GLY A 337 -15.01 20.91 -5.16
N VAL A 338 -13.95 20.28 -5.68
CA VAL A 338 -12.66 20.90 -6.02
C VAL A 338 -12.33 20.70 -7.50
N THR A 339 -11.19 21.22 -7.94
CA THR A 339 -10.63 20.95 -9.28
C THR A 339 -9.21 20.46 -9.16
N GLY A 340 -8.82 19.52 -10.04
CA GLY A 340 -7.48 18.99 -10.10
C GLY A 340 -7.11 18.13 -8.88
N ALA A 341 -8.07 17.41 -8.30
CA ALA A 341 -7.81 16.49 -7.19
C ALA A 341 -6.74 15.46 -7.58
N TYR A 342 -5.76 15.28 -6.73
CA TYR A 342 -4.67 14.33 -6.91
C TYR A 342 -4.47 13.50 -5.64
N VAL A 343 -4.71 12.21 -5.71
CA VAL A 343 -4.54 11.29 -4.57
C VAL A 343 -3.06 11.04 -4.31
N LEU A 344 -2.64 11.17 -3.07
CA LEU A 344 -1.27 10.91 -2.62
C LEU A 344 -1.15 9.56 -1.93
N ALA A 345 -2.07 9.27 -1.01
CA ALA A 345 -2.16 8.02 -0.29
C ALA A 345 -3.60 7.80 0.16
N TRP A 346 -4.03 6.55 0.26
CA TRP A 346 -5.35 6.23 0.79
C TRP A 346 -5.37 4.84 1.42
N ARG A 347 -6.34 4.57 2.29
CA ARG A 347 -6.50 3.29 2.96
C ARG A 347 -7.96 3.05 3.32
N PRO A 348 -8.60 1.95 2.88
CA PRO A 348 -9.91 1.55 3.35
C PRO A 348 -9.84 0.82 4.70
N ALA A 349 -10.87 1.02 5.51
CA ALA A 349 -11.26 0.13 6.59
C ALA A 349 -12.15 -1.01 6.08
N ALA A 350 -12.50 -1.96 6.95
CA ALA A 350 -13.27 -3.14 6.56
C ALA A 350 -14.70 -2.83 6.04
N ASN A 351 -15.26 -1.68 6.38
CA ASN A 351 -16.60 -1.22 5.98
C ASN A 351 -16.66 -0.54 4.60
N GLY A 352 -15.54 -0.52 3.84
CA GLY A 352 -15.46 0.11 2.52
C GLY A 352 -15.37 1.64 2.54
N LYS A 353 -15.30 2.24 3.72
CA LYS A 353 -14.92 3.64 3.87
C LYS A 353 -13.42 3.76 4.00
N ALA A 354 -12.85 4.84 3.49
CA ALA A 354 -11.40 5.01 3.45
C ALA A 354 -11.00 6.45 3.81
N VAL A 355 -9.83 6.59 4.42
CA VAL A 355 -9.16 7.88 4.55
C VAL A 355 -8.20 8.05 3.38
N LEU A 356 -8.25 9.22 2.77
CA LEU A 356 -7.36 9.59 1.69
C LEU A 356 -6.68 10.94 1.96
N ALA A 357 -5.39 11.04 1.59
CA ALA A 357 -4.67 12.29 1.47
C ALA A 357 -4.71 12.76 0.01
N TYR A 358 -5.07 14.01 -0.21
CA TYR A 358 -5.18 14.59 -1.54
C TYR A 358 -4.72 16.04 -1.57
N ARG A 359 -4.29 16.48 -2.73
CA ARG A 359 -4.09 17.89 -3.08
C ARG A 359 -5.03 18.27 -4.23
N HIS A 360 -5.18 19.56 -4.49
CA HIS A 360 -5.97 20.07 -5.60
C HIS A 360 -5.41 21.43 -6.06
N ASP A 361 -5.96 22.03 -7.10
CA ASP A 361 -5.46 23.29 -7.68
C ASP A 361 -5.36 24.46 -6.68
N GLY A 362 -6.12 24.41 -5.58
CA GLY A 362 -6.03 25.38 -4.50
C GLY A 362 -4.96 25.07 -3.43
N SER A 363 -4.23 23.96 -3.53
CA SER A 363 -3.14 23.64 -2.61
C SER A 363 -1.94 24.56 -2.85
N GLN A 364 -1.26 24.94 -1.75
CA GLN A 364 -0.08 25.80 -1.79
C GLN A 364 1.20 24.94 -1.73
N ASP A 365 2.29 25.44 -2.27
CA ASP A 365 3.57 24.76 -2.14
C ASP A 365 4.15 24.97 -0.74
N GLY A 366 4.55 23.86 -0.10
CA GLY A 366 5.24 23.87 1.18
C GLY A 366 6.75 24.03 1.05
N ILE A 367 7.45 23.85 2.17
CA ILE A 367 8.92 24.01 2.28
C ILE A 367 9.69 23.02 1.37
N SER A 368 9.10 21.88 1.05
CA SER A 368 9.67 20.90 0.12
C SER A 368 9.51 21.31 -1.35
N GLY A 369 8.85 22.43 -1.63
CA GLY A 369 8.49 22.87 -2.99
C GLY A 369 7.42 21.98 -3.63
N ARG A 370 6.56 21.34 -2.84
CA ARG A 370 5.45 20.50 -3.29
C ARG A 370 4.13 20.97 -2.70
N PRO A 371 3.04 20.78 -3.46
CA PRO A 371 1.72 21.13 -2.96
C PRO A 371 1.32 20.32 -1.73
N GLU A 372 0.73 20.97 -0.79
CA GLU A 372 0.27 20.44 0.48
C GLU A 372 -0.98 19.60 0.35
N SER A 373 -1.25 18.81 1.38
CA SER A 373 -2.30 17.82 1.38
C SER A 373 -3.42 18.13 2.38
N TYR A 374 -4.62 17.81 1.95
CA TYR A 374 -5.81 17.68 2.76
C TYR A 374 -6.12 16.21 3.00
N PHE A 375 -6.99 15.93 3.97
CA PHE A 375 -7.51 14.59 4.23
C PHE A 375 -9.02 14.56 4.01
N ALA A 376 -9.50 13.43 3.51
CA ALA A 376 -10.93 13.19 3.31
C ALA A 376 -11.31 11.77 3.74
N LEU A 377 -12.52 11.60 4.23
CA LEU A 377 -13.22 10.34 4.35
C LEU A 377 -13.99 10.08 3.06
N ILE A 378 -13.79 8.94 2.43
CA ILE A 378 -14.53 8.52 1.24
C ILE A 378 -15.32 7.25 1.53
N ASP A 379 -16.43 7.05 0.81
CA ASP A 379 -17.26 5.85 0.84
C ASP A 379 -17.26 5.24 -0.57
N LEU A 380 -16.71 4.02 -0.69
CA LEU A 380 -16.55 3.33 -1.97
C LEU A 380 -17.90 2.91 -2.57
N GLU A 381 -18.91 2.60 -1.77
CA GLU A 381 -20.22 2.19 -2.26
C GLU A 381 -21.08 3.40 -2.62
N ALA A 382 -21.13 4.39 -1.73
CA ALA A 382 -21.90 5.61 -1.94
C ALA A 382 -21.24 6.57 -2.94
N LYS A 383 -19.95 6.40 -3.24
CA LYS A 383 -19.14 7.30 -4.09
C LYS A 383 -19.17 8.75 -3.59
N THR A 384 -19.00 8.91 -2.29
CA THR A 384 -18.96 10.22 -1.64
C THR A 384 -17.59 10.48 -1.02
N ALA A 385 -17.25 11.75 -0.90
CA ALA A 385 -16.04 12.21 -0.22
C ALA A 385 -16.36 13.41 0.65
N THR A 386 -15.83 13.43 1.88
CA THR A 386 -16.00 14.53 2.83
C THR A 386 -14.65 14.91 3.39
N LYS A 387 -14.26 16.18 3.27
CA LYS A 387 -13.03 16.68 3.88
C LYS A 387 -13.06 16.50 5.40
N LEU A 388 -11.96 16.03 5.97
CA LEU A 388 -11.79 15.84 7.41
C LEU A 388 -11.29 17.14 8.04
N GLU A 389 -12.22 17.98 8.52
CA GLU A 389 -11.91 19.27 9.14
C GLU A 389 -11.22 19.12 10.52
N GLY A 390 -11.30 17.95 11.16
CA GLY A 390 -10.60 17.68 12.42
C GLY A 390 -9.08 17.52 12.29
N ILE A 391 -8.54 17.38 11.06
CA ILE A 391 -7.11 17.34 10.79
C ILE A 391 -6.72 18.70 10.23
N PRO A 392 -5.85 19.48 10.92
CA PRO A 392 -5.50 20.81 10.44
C PRO A 392 -4.74 20.76 9.12
N TYR A 393 -5.09 21.66 8.22
CA TYR A 393 -4.30 21.94 7.03
C TYR A 393 -3.09 22.79 7.42
N GLU A 394 -1.92 22.29 7.12
CA GLU A 394 -0.65 22.96 7.44
C GLU A 394 0.20 23.10 6.17
N VAL A 395 0.82 24.30 6.04
CA VAL A 395 1.69 24.69 4.95
C VAL A 395 2.94 23.86 4.98
N ASP A 396 3.32 22.87 4.94
CA ASP A 396 4.54 22.04 5.03
C ASP A 396 4.18 20.57 5.31
N MET A 397 2.91 20.17 5.05
CA MET A 397 2.49 18.79 5.20
C MET A 397 3.02 17.95 4.03
N GLU A 398 4.18 17.33 4.19
CA GLU A 398 4.81 16.53 3.14
C GLU A 398 4.22 15.10 3.08
N MET A 399 3.41 14.84 2.05
CA MET A 399 2.78 13.53 1.84
C MET A 399 3.34 12.76 0.63
N PHE A 400 4.28 13.33 -0.12
CA PHE A 400 4.82 12.69 -1.33
C PHE A 400 5.52 11.35 -1.04
N GLN A 401 6.08 11.19 0.16
CA GLN A 401 6.74 9.95 0.59
C GLN A 401 5.88 9.13 1.55
N TYR A 402 4.65 9.55 1.79
CA TYR A 402 3.74 8.86 2.69
C TYR A 402 3.39 7.47 2.15
N GLN A 403 3.40 6.46 3.00
CA GLN A 403 3.31 5.07 2.54
C GLN A 403 2.07 4.35 3.00
N SER A 404 1.63 4.55 4.25
CA SER A 404 0.54 3.76 4.81
C SER A 404 -0.18 4.47 5.94
N TYR A 405 -1.40 4.00 6.20
CA TYR A 405 -2.18 4.23 7.40
C TYR A 405 -2.37 2.90 8.12
N ALA A 406 -2.28 2.88 9.46
CA ALA A 406 -2.66 1.71 10.22
C ALA A 406 -4.18 1.61 10.33
N VAL A 407 -4.72 0.40 10.37
CA VAL A 407 -6.15 0.13 10.48
C VAL A 407 -6.38 -0.81 11.67
N ASN A 408 -7.33 -0.45 12.54
CA ASN A 408 -7.80 -1.31 13.62
C ASN A 408 -9.34 -1.23 13.68
N GLY A 409 -10.03 -2.27 13.21
CA GLY A 409 -11.48 -2.24 13.05
C GLY A 409 -11.94 -1.14 12.08
N SER A 410 -12.77 -0.21 12.57
CA SER A 410 -13.22 0.99 11.84
C SER A 410 -12.24 2.15 11.94
N ASP A 411 -11.27 2.11 12.84
CA ASP A 411 -10.31 3.18 13.09
C ASP A 411 -9.16 3.18 12.09
N ILE A 412 -8.88 4.33 11.52
CA ILE A 412 -7.71 4.58 10.67
C ILE A 412 -6.79 5.58 11.38
N TYR A 413 -5.54 5.13 11.64
CA TYR A 413 -4.50 5.92 12.29
C TYR A 413 -3.58 6.51 11.23
N LEU A 414 -3.37 7.81 11.29
CA LEU A 414 -2.48 8.52 10.40
C LEU A 414 -1.56 9.48 11.16
N THR A 415 -0.37 9.70 10.61
CA THR A 415 0.55 10.71 11.12
C THR A 415 0.37 12.00 10.32
N ALA A 416 0.13 13.10 11.02
CA ALA A 416 0.08 14.43 10.41
C ALA A 416 0.99 15.38 11.18
N ALA A 417 2.15 15.67 10.59
CA ALA A 417 3.15 16.57 11.14
C ALA A 417 3.81 17.34 9.99
N PRO A 418 3.82 18.69 10.04
CA PRO A 418 4.54 19.48 9.05
C PRO A 418 6.04 19.18 9.09
N VAL A 419 6.74 19.35 7.97
CA VAL A 419 8.19 19.15 7.89
C VAL A 419 8.90 20.00 8.94
N GLY A 420 9.71 19.35 9.79
CA GLY A 420 10.47 20.02 10.84
C GLY A 420 9.65 20.54 12.02
N LYS A 421 8.36 20.27 12.10
CA LYS A 421 7.49 20.72 13.21
C LYS A 421 6.79 19.52 13.85
N ASN A 422 6.49 19.62 15.13
CA ASN A 422 5.68 18.64 15.83
C ASN A 422 4.28 18.54 15.20
N GLY A 423 3.71 17.36 15.27
CA GLY A 423 2.35 17.07 14.84
C GLY A 423 1.70 16.04 15.74
N ASN A 424 0.75 15.29 15.23
CA ASN A 424 0.05 14.29 16.02
C ASN A 424 -0.28 13.04 15.17
N ILE A 425 -0.53 11.93 15.85
CA ILE A 425 -1.36 10.88 15.30
C ILE A 425 -2.80 11.38 15.32
N TYR A 426 -3.50 11.21 14.21
CA TYR A 426 -4.96 11.40 14.16
C TYR A 426 -5.62 10.05 13.92
N VAL A 427 -6.75 9.84 14.58
CA VAL A 427 -7.53 8.62 14.43
C VAL A 427 -8.89 8.99 13.88
N VAL A 428 -9.23 8.39 12.74
CA VAL A 428 -10.52 8.60 12.06
C VAL A 428 -11.37 7.36 12.26
N ASP A 429 -12.46 7.50 13.00
CA ASP A 429 -13.52 6.49 13.01
C ASP A 429 -14.29 6.57 11.68
N THR A 430 -14.14 5.55 10.84
CA THR A 430 -14.75 5.53 9.52
C THR A 430 -16.26 5.27 9.54
N GLU A 431 -16.84 4.84 10.64
CA GLU A 431 -18.29 4.66 10.78
C GLU A 431 -18.99 6.00 11.02
N THR A 432 -18.43 6.81 11.90
CA THR A 432 -19.01 8.11 12.29
C THR A 432 -18.44 9.28 11.51
N GLY A 433 -17.19 9.17 11.05
CA GLY A 433 -16.42 10.27 10.47
C GLY A 433 -15.74 11.17 11.52
N ASP A 434 -15.81 10.78 12.80
CA ASP A 434 -15.18 11.52 13.89
C ASP A 434 -13.64 11.43 13.79
N VAL A 435 -12.99 12.53 14.13
CA VAL A 435 -11.53 12.63 14.18
C VAL A 435 -11.07 12.85 15.60
N THR A 436 -10.27 11.92 16.12
CA THR A 436 -9.62 12.06 17.43
C THR A 436 -8.17 12.49 17.22
N LYS A 437 -7.77 13.58 17.89
CA LYS A 437 -6.38 13.97 18.01
C LYS A 437 -5.71 13.11 19.07
N GLY A 438 -4.71 12.34 18.69
CA GLY A 438 -3.98 11.42 19.56
C GLY A 438 -2.57 11.92 19.91
N ALA A 439 -1.67 10.96 20.15
CA ALA A 439 -0.31 11.18 20.64
C ALA A 439 0.49 12.20 19.80
N GLU A 440 1.24 13.06 20.51
CA GLU A 440 2.13 14.01 19.86
C GLU A 440 3.31 13.31 19.19
N LEU A 441 3.64 13.77 17.99
CA LEU A 441 4.79 13.39 17.20
C LEU A 441 5.86 14.49 17.32
N VAL A 442 6.89 14.24 18.11
CA VAL A 442 8.03 15.16 18.20
C VAL A 442 8.88 15.02 16.95
N ASN A 443 8.99 16.11 16.19
CA ASN A 443 9.76 16.17 14.96
C ASN A 443 11.10 16.91 15.17
N VAL A 444 12.01 16.78 14.22
CA VAL A 444 13.28 17.50 14.17
C VAL A 444 13.40 18.28 12.87
N ASP A 445 14.25 19.26 12.84
CA ASP A 445 14.39 20.18 11.70
C ASP A 445 14.52 19.45 10.36
N GLY A 446 13.74 19.88 9.37
CA GLY A 446 13.70 19.35 8.01
C GLY A 446 13.22 17.91 7.84
N SER A 447 12.91 17.19 8.90
CA SER A 447 12.46 15.78 8.87
C SER A 447 10.93 15.67 8.83
N HIS A 448 10.40 14.49 8.51
CA HIS A 448 8.96 14.26 8.38
C HIS A 448 8.57 12.83 8.74
N PHE A 449 7.27 12.58 8.89
CA PHE A 449 6.71 11.24 9.10
C PHE A 449 6.19 10.67 7.78
N ILE A 450 6.38 9.37 7.58
CA ILE A 450 6.05 8.68 6.33
C ILE A 450 4.91 7.68 6.46
N GLY A 451 4.25 7.63 7.60
CA GLY A 451 3.05 6.82 7.81
C GLY A 451 2.98 6.10 9.13
N ALA A 452 1.89 5.34 9.28
CA ALA A 452 1.60 4.43 10.37
C ALA A 452 1.24 3.04 9.81
N TRP A 453 1.60 1.98 10.54
CA TRP A 453 1.39 0.58 10.18
C TRP A 453 0.78 -0.25 11.29
#